data_ce8134c7f4177775795cff3b954a4640
#
_entry.id   ce8134c7f4177775795cff3b954a4640
#
_cell.length_a   1.000
_cell.length_b   1.000
_cell.length_c   1.000
_cell.angle_alpha   90.00
_cell.angle_beta   90.00
_cell.angle_gamma   90.00
#
_symmetry.space_group_name_H-M   'P 1'
#
loop_
_entity.id
_entity.type
_entity.pdbx_description
1 polymer ?
#
loop_
_entity_poly.entity_id
_entity_poly.type
_entity_poly.pdbx_seq_one_letter_code
_entity_poly.pdbx_strand_id
1 'polypeptide(L)'
;MINASLVAMEINNALPAMETPRGTEDYEGFYHLVSMSGDVSEASINYIVRDHDKNLFEAKKNTLRLIEKNLNEKWGVGTVTLTIKDQYKNMSEIIAGCMNLIENAKKACELADITPLILPIRGGTDGCQLSFKGLPCPNLGTGGHAYHGPYEHITVEGMDMTVAMLVKLVGTFTE
;
A
#
# COMPACT_ATOMS: atom_id res chain seq x y z
N MET A 1 11.98 35.92 -7.53
CA MET A 1 12.29 34.63 -8.15
C MET A 1 11.66 33.54 -7.28
N ILE A 2 10.85 32.67 -7.87
CA ILE A 2 10.28 31.50 -7.19
C ILE A 2 11.32 30.39 -7.28
N ASN A 3 11.59 29.73 -6.14
CA ASN A 3 12.52 28.60 -6.08
C ASN A 3 11.72 27.31 -6.03
N ALA A 4 11.82 26.49 -7.07
CA ALA A 4 11.01 25.27 -7.21
C ALA A 4 11.28 24.24 -6.09
N SER A 5 12.53 24.11 -5.63
CA SER A 5 12.85 23.22 -4.50
C SER A 5 12.17 23.67 -3.19
N LEU A 6 12.07 25.00 -2.94
CA LEU A 6 11.37 25.49 -1.77
C LEU A 6 9.85 25.29 -1.87
N VAL A 7 9.26 25.46 -3.05
CA VAL A 7 7.83 25.14 -3.28
C VAL A 7 7.58 23.64 -3.06
N ALA A 8 8.49 22.78 -3.51
CA ALA A 8 8.41 21.34 -3.26
C ALA A 8 8.43 21.00 -1.75
N MET A 9 9.25 21.70 -0.95
CA MET A 9 9.23 21.57 0.51
C MET A 9 7.93 22.09 1.13
N GLU A 10 7.33 23.15 0.58
CA GLU A 10 6.03 23.64 1.04
C GLU A 10 4.92 22.59 0.81
N ILE A 11 4.94 21.85 -0.32
CA ILE A 11 4.02 20.75 -0.58
C ILE A 11 4.14 19.70 0.53
N ASN A 12 5.37 19.26 0.82
CA ASN A 12 5.60 18.27 1.86
C ASN A 12 5.14 18.76 3.25
N ASN A 13 5.42 20.01 3.59
CA ASN A 13 5.07 20.58 4.89
C ASN A 13 3.56 20.85 5.05
N ALA A 14 2.82 20.93 3.96
CA ALA A 14 1.36 21.09 3.98
C ALA A 14 0.61 19.77 4.21
N LEU A 15 1.30 18.62 4.09
CA LEU A 15 0.72 17.31 4.39
C LEU A 15 0.70 17.05 5.91
N PRO A 16 -0.25 16.23 6.41
CA PRO A 16 -0.27 15.85 7.82
C PRO A 16 1.01 15.13 8.23
N ALA A 17 1.78 15.71 9.13
CA ALA A 17 3.13 15.25 9.48
C ALA A 17 3.19 13.81 10.03
N MET A 18 2.11 13.33 10.68
CA MET A 18 2.04 11.98 11.25
C MET A 18 1.46 10.95 10.28
N GLU A 19 0.81 11.36 9.20
CA GLU A 19 0.25 10.43 8.21
C GLU A 19 1.34 9.91 7.25
N THR A 20 2.34 9.27 7.81
CA THR A 20 3.47 8.67 7.10
C THR A 20 3.54 7.17 7.41
N PRO A 21 4.22 6.32 6.61
CA PRO A 21 4.37 4.90 6.93
C PRO A 21 4.95 4.63 8.33
N ARG A 22 5.77 5.55 8.84
CA ARG A 22 6.37 5.46 10.18
C ARG A 22 5.42 5.92 11.29
N GLY A 23 4.55 6.87 10.99
CA GLY A 23 3.64 7.49 11.97
C GLY A 23 2.27 6.84 12.04
N THR A 24 2.01 5.83 11.22
CA THR A 24 0.70 5.15 11.10
C THR A 24 0.86 3.64 11.18
N GLU A 25 -0.19 2.94 11.62
CA GLU A 25 -0.20 1.48 11.78
C GLU A 25 -1.50 0.86 11.24
N ASP A 26 -1.55 -0.45 11.17
CA ASP A 26 -2.70 -1.27 10.77
C ASP A 26 -3.44 -0.76 9.53
N TYR A 27 -4.68 -0.30 9.71
CA TYR A 27 -5.57 0.19 8.65
C TYR A 27 -5.46 1.68 8.36
N GLU A 28 -4.59 2.38 9.08
CA GLU A 28 -4.42 3.82 8.91
C GLU A 28 -3.75 4.13 7.56
N GLY A 29 -4.30 5.13 6.88
CA GLY A 29 -3.76 5.60 5.61
C GLY A 29 -2.59 6.56 5.77
N PHE A 30 -1.78 6.71 4.72
CA PHE A 30 -0.58 7.53 4.75
C PHE A 30 -0.23 8.17 3.40
N TYR A 31 0.64 9.18 3.46
CA TYR A 31 1.40 9.73 2.35
C TYR A 31 2.86 9.29 2.50
N HIS A 32 3.38 8.55 1.53
CA HIS A 32 4.77 8.11 1.52
C HIS A 32 5.55 8.86 0.46
N LEU A 33 6.46 9.74 0.88
CA LEU A 33 7.40 10.37 -0.02
C LEU A 33 8.38 9.31 -0.55
N VAL A 34 8.31 9.01 -1.84
CA VAL A 34 9.15 8.00 -2.49
C VAL A 34 10.43 8.63 -3.04
N SER A 35 10.28 9.79 -3.68
CA SER A 35 11.42 10.50 -4.23
C SER A 35 11.17 12.00 -4.31
N MET A 36 12.23 12.76 -4.19
CA MET A 36 12.25 14.19 -4.40
C MET A 36 13.55 14.53 -5.14
N SER A 37 13.43 15.34 -6.19
CA SER A 37 14.56 15.85 -6.95
C SER A 37 14.25 17.25 -7.48
N GLY A 38 15.26 18.05 -7.71
CA GLY A 38 15.08 19.37 -8.29
C GLY A 38 16.17 20.37 -7.94
N ASP A 39 16.02 21.55 -8.51
CA ASP A 39 16.88 22.71 -8.30
C ASP A 39 16.02 23.99 -8.13
N VAL A 40 16.60 25.15 -8.42
CA VAL A 40 15.92 26.44 -8.31
C VAL A 40 14.81 26.60 -9.37
N SER A 41 14.96 25.99 -10.54
CA SER A 41 14.09 26.18 -11.70
C SER A 41 12.98 25.16 -11.78
N GLU A 42 13.24 23.90 -11.43
CA GLU A 42 12.29 22.79 -11.51
C GLU A 42 12.48 21.81 -10.35
N ALA A 43 11.38 21.25 -9.86
CA ALA A 43 11.41 20.19 -8.85
C ALA A 43 10.31 19.17 -9.09
N SER A 44 10.57 17.92 -8.73
CA SER A 44 9.62 16.82 -8.80
C SER A 44 9.55 16.10 -7.46
N ILE A 45 8.32 15.81 -7.02
CA ILE A 45 8.04 15.03 -5.81
C ILE A 45 7.10 13.90 -6.19
N ASN A 46 7.44 12.69 -5.74
CA ASN A 46 6.60 11.52 -5.96
C ASN A 46 6.14 10.95 -4.60
N TYR A 47 4.82 10.81 -4.48
CA TYR A 47 4.18 10.19 -3.33
C TYR A 47 3.44 8.91 -3.71
N ILE A 48 3.49 7.94 -2.81
CA ILE A 48 2.50 6.87 -2.76
C ILE A 48 1.48 7.25 -1.69
N VAL A 49 0.20 7.24 -2.05
CA VAL A 49 -0.91 7.46 -1.11
C VAL A 49 -1.63 6.13 -0.90
N ARG A 50 -1.90 5.78 0.35
CA ARG A 50 -2.61 4.56 0.72
C ARG A 50 -3.67 4.86 1.77
N ASP A 51 -4.77 4.16 1.66
CA ASP A 51 -5.78 4.06 2.71
C ASP A 51 -6.62 2.80 2.46
N HIS A 52 -7.03 2.12 3.51
CA HIS A 52 -7.90 0.96 3.40
C HIS A 52 -9.37 1.36 3.21
N ASP A 53 -9.78 2.52 3.73
CA ASP A 53 -11.10 3.09 3.51
C ASP A 53 -11.12 3.94 2.23
N LYS A 54 -12.09 3.66 1.37
CA LYS A 54 -12.25 4.35 0.08
C LYS A 54 -12.53 5.85 0.23
N ASN A 55 -13.31 6.25 1.24
CA ASN A 55 -13.65 7.65 1.44
C ASN A 55 -12.44 8.43 1.99
N LEU A 56 -11.70 7.82 2.92
CA LEU A 56 -10.46 8.40 3.44
C LEU A 56 -9.37 8.48 2.35
N PHE A 57 -9.30 7.48 1.47
CA PHE A 57 -8.41 7.53 0.31
C PHE A 57 -8.73 8.69 -0.64
N GLU A 58 -10.02 8.90 -0.96
CA GLU A 58 -10.43 10.05 -1.77
C GLU A 58 -10.19 11.38 -1.03
N ALA A 59 -10.41 11.44 0.29
CA ALA A 59 -10.08 12.61 1.10
C ALA A 59 -8.60 12.95 1.02
N LYS A 60 -7.70 11.96 1.08
CA LYS A 60 -6.26 12.16 0.91
C LYS A 60 -5.90 12.74 -0.47
N LYS A 61 -6.52 12.23 -1.53
CA LYS A 61 -6.33 12.78 -2.89
C LYS A 61 -6.84 14.22 -2.99
N ASN A 62 -7.96 14.53 -2.32
CA ASN A 62 -8.50 15.90 -2.28
C ASN A 62 -7.58 16.86 -1.51
N THR A 63 -6.93 16.40 -0.46
CA THR A 63 -5.89 17.17 0.26
C THR A 63 -4.77 17.60 -0.70
N LEU A 64 -4.27 16.68 -1.54
CA LEU A 64 -3.25 17.01 -2.54
C LEU A 64 -3.74 18.03 -3.57
N ARG A 65 -4.99 17.89 -4.05
CA ARG A 65 -5.60 18.87 -4.98
C ARG A 65 -5.73 20.26 -4.33
N LEU A 66 -6.08 20.31 -3.05
CA LEU A 66 -6.18 21.56 -2.30
C LEU A 66 -4.81 22.21 -2.11
N ILE A 67 -3.78 21.44 -1.83
CA ILE A 67 -2.39 21.92 -1.73
C ILE A 67 -1.95 22.53 -3.07
N GLU A 68 -2.15 21.81 -4.19
CA GLU A 68 -1.88 22.32 -5.53
C GLU A 68 -2.58 23.65 -5.77
N LYS A 69 -3.88 23.72 -5.50
CA LYS A 69 -4.68 24.93 -5.67
C LYS A 69 -4.13 26.10 -4.84
N ASN A 70 -3.91 25.89 -3.55
CA ASN A 70 -3.44 26.94 -2.63
C ASN A 70 -2.06 27.46 -3.01
N LEU A 71 -1.14 26.57 -3.43
CA LEU A 71 0.19 26.99 -3.86
C LEU A 71 0.17 27.70 -5.20
N ASN A 72 -0.70 27.33 -6.12
CA ASN A 72 -0.91 28.07 -7.37
C ASN A 72 -1.55 29.45 -7.14
N GLU A 73 -2.44 29.58 -6.16
CA GLU A 73 -2.96 30.91 -5.74
C GLU A 73 -1.85 31.78 -5.12
N LYS A 74 -0.96 31.18 -4.34
CA LYS A 74 0.15 31.89 -3.67
C LYS A 74 1.27 32.30 -4.63
N TRP A 75 1.68 31.39 -5.49
CA TRP A 75 2.91 31.53 -6.29
C TRP A 75 2.67 31.83 -7.78
N GLY A 76 1.43 31.74 -8.24
CA GLY A 76 1.02 31.92 -9.63
C GLY A 76 0.57 30.60 -10.26
N VAL A 77 -0.42 30.72 -11.15
CA VAL A 77 -1.01 29.58 -11.87
C VAL A 77 0.06 28.82 -12.65
N GLY A 78 0.07 27.50 -12.51
CA GLY A 78 1.01 26.61 -13.20
C GLY A 78 2.35 26.43 -12.49
N THR A 79 2.54 27.02 -11.29
CA THR A 79 3.74 26.77 -10.47
C THR A 79 3.78 25.35 -9.95
N VAL A 80 2.63 24.79 -9.61
CA VAL A 80 2.49 23.39 -9.18
C VAL A 80 1.56 22.67 -10.13
N THR A 81 1.93 21.48 -10.59
CA THR A 81 1.10 20.58 -11.38
C THR A 81 1.02 19.23 -10.70
N LEU A 82 -0.19 18.82 -10.34
CA LEU A 82 -0.46 17.54 -9.71
C LEU A 82 -0.93 16.51 -10.74
N THR A 83 -0.29 15.35 -10.75
CA THR A 83 -0.77 14.18 -11.49
C THR A 83 -1.10 13.05 -10.53
N ILE A 84 -2.33 12.58 -10.52
CA ILE A 84 -2.78 11.44 -9.71
C ILE A 84 -3.03 10.25 -10.63
N LYS A 85 -2.43 9.10 -10.30
CA LYS A 85 -2.63 7.82 -11.00
C LYS A 85 -3.02 6.76 -9.98
N ASP A 86 -4.19 6.16 -10.16
CA ASP A 86 -4.60 5.01 -9.34
C ASP A 86 -3.84 3.77 -9.79
N GLN A 87 -3.13 3.13 -8.87
CA GLN A 87 -2.32 1.94 -9.14
C GLN A 87 -2.95 0.67 -8.56
N TYR A 88 -3.40 0.74 -7.31
CA TYR A 88 -3.97 -0.38 -6.57
C TYR A 88 -5.28 0.05 -5.91
N LYS A 89 -6.26 -0.85 -5.95
CA LYS A 89 -7.53 -0.71 -5.25
C LYS A 89 -7.59 -1.75 -4.13
N ASN A 90 -8.35 -1.50 -3.07
CA ASN A 90 -8.58 -2.52 -2.06
C ASN A 90 -9.42 -3.65 -2.67
N MET A 91 -8.92 -4.89 -2.62
CA MET A 91 -9.60 -6.05 -3.17
C MET A 91 -10.65 -6.66 -2.23
N SER A 92 -10.88 -6.08 -1.05
CA SER A 92 -11.81 -6.60 -0.05
C SER A 92 -13.22 -6.81 -0.58
N GLU A 93 -13.72 -5.91 -1.44
CA GLU A 93 -15.04 -6.05 -2.08
C GLU A 93 -15.13 -7.31 -2.96
N ILE A 94 -14.05 -7.69 -3.64
CA ILE A 94 -13.99 -8.89 -4.48
C ILE A 94 -13.87 -10.13 -3.62
N ILE A 95 -12.97 -10.10 -2.63
CA ILE A 95 -12.71 -11.22 -1.73
C ILE A 95 -13.94 -11.53 -0.85
N ALA A 96 -14.74 -10.52 -0.49
CA ALA A 96 -15.99 -10.73 0.25
C ALA A 96 -16.97 -11.68 -0.46
N GLY A 97 -16.93 -11.75 -1.80
CA GLY A 97 -17.69 -12.73 -2.59
C GLY A 97 -17.07 -14.13 -2.66
N CYS A 98 -15.85 -14.32 -2.13
CA CYS A 98 -15.06 -15.55 -2.23
C CYS A 98 -14.40 -15.91 -0.89
N MET A 99 -15.13 -15.78 0.22
CA MET A 99 -14.59 -16.00 1.58
C MET A 99 -14.09 -17.43 1.82
N ASN A 100 -14.58 -18.39 1.04
CA ASN A 100 -14.08 -19.77 1.05
C ASN A 100 -12.55 -19.84 0.83
N LEU A 101 -11.96 -18.91 0.06
CA LEU A 101 -10.51 -18.83 -0.13
C LEU A 101 -9.79 -18.53 1.19
N ILE A 102 -10.32 -17.61 1.97
CA ILE A 102 -9.78 -17.23 3.28
C ILE A 102 -9.96 -18.36 4.28
N GLU A 103 -11.14 -18.98 4.33
CA GLU A 103 -11.42 -20.07 5.28
C GLU A 103 -10.57 -21.31 4.95
N ASN A 104 -10.38 -21.65 3.67
CA ASN A 104 -9.47 -22.72 3.26
C ASN A 104 -8.02 -22.41 3.64
N ALA A 105 -7.57 -21.18 3.50
CA ALA A 105 -6.23 -20.78 3.92
C ALA A 105 -6.04 -20.89 5.43
N LYS A 106 -7.03 -20.48 6.24
CA LYS A 106 -7.00 -20.67 7.69
C LYS A 106 -6.94 -22.16 8.06
N LYS A 107 -7.83 -22.98 7.49
CA LYS A 107 -7.82 -24.43 7.71
C LYS A 107 -6.49 -25.07 7.35
N ALA A 108 -5.87 -24.63 6.25
CA ALA A 108 -4.55 -25.11 5.84
C ALA A 108 -3.42 -24.72 6.82
N CYS A 109 -3.46 -23.52 7.37
CA CYS A 109 -2.55 -23.11 8.44
C CYS A 109 -2.71 -24.01 9.67
N GLU A 110 -3.94 -24.20 10.15
CA GLU A 110 -4.23 -25.05 11.32
C GLU A 110 -3.78 -26.50 11.09
N LEU A 111 -4.01 -27.06 9.89
CA LEU A 111 -3.54 -28.42 9.52
C LEU A 111 -2.00 -28.52 9.41
N ALA A 112 -1.30 -27.42 9.35
CA ALA A 112 0.15 -27.33 9.36
C ALA A 112 0.72 -26.88 10.71
N ASP A 113 -0.10 -26.89 11.78
CA ASP A 113 0.26 -26.41 13.12
C ASP A 113 0.70 -24.93 13.16
N ILE A 114 0.15 -24.11 12.23
CA ILE A 114 0.39 -22.68 12.15
C ILE A 114 -0.85 -21.94 12.64
N THR A 115 -0.67 -21.01 13.57
CA THR A 115 -1.77 -20.12 14.00
C THR A 115 -2.00 -19.05 12.92
N PRO A 116 -3.16 -19.03 12.23
CA PRO A 116 -3.44 -18.04 11.20
C PRO A 116 -3.63 -16.65 11.81
N LEU A 117 -2.90 -15.67 11.28
CA LEU A 117 -3.09 -14.25 11.59
C LEU A 117 -3.60 -13.52 10.34
N ILE A 118 -4.68 -12.77 10.50
CA ILE A 118 -5.22 -11.91 9.43
C ILE A 118 -4.77 -10.49 9.72
N LEU A 119 -3.90 -9.99 8.86
CA LEU A 119 -3.31 -8.65 8.99
C LEU A 119 -3.57 -7.86 7.71
N PRO A 120 -3.75 -6.52 7.82
CA PRO A 120 -3.86 -5.68 6.65
C PRO A 120 -2.52 -5.57 5.93
N ILE A 121 -2.55 -5.65 4.59
CA ILE A 121 -1.38 -5.33 3.77
C ILE A 121 -1.43 -3.85 3.42
N ARG A 122 -0.41 -3.11 3.85
CA ARG A 122 -0.32 -1.66 3.65
C ARG A 122 0.29 -1.26 2.30
N GLY A 123 0.71 -2.23 1.51
CA GLY A 123 1.26 -2.08 0.16
C GLY A 123 0.30 -2.55 -0.94
N GLY A 124 0.70 -2.36 -2.19
CA GLY A 124 0.05 -2.99 -3.35
C GLY A 124 0.60 -4.39 -3.55
N THR A 125 -0.23 -5.31 -4.04
CA THR A 125 0.15 -6.69 -4.34
C THR A 125 -0.34 -7.12 -5.72
N ASP A 126 0.32 -8.09 -6.32
CA ASP A 126 -0.12 -8.68 -7.59
C ASP A 126 -1.48 -9.38 -7.44
N GLY A 127 -1.76 -9.96 -6.26
CA GLY A 127 -3.07 -10.55 -5.95
C GLY A 127 -4.21 -9.54 -6.04
N CYS A 128 -3.97 -8.29 -5.65
CA CYS A 128 -4.91 -7.20 -5.87
C CYS A 128 -5.18 -6.98 -7.37
N GLN A 129 -4.14 -6.89 -8.19
CA GLN A 129 -4.28 -6.71 -9.64
C GLN A 129 -5.02 -7.88 -10.30
N LEU A 130 -4.70 -9.10 -9.91
CA LEU A 130 -5.34 -10.31 -10.41
C LEU A 130 -6.82 -10.36 -10.02
N SER A 131 -7.15 -9.98 -8.80
CA SER A 131 -8.53 -9.92 -8.30
C SER A 131 -9.41 -9.02 -9.18
N PHE A 132 -8.91 -7.82 -9.54
CA PHE A 132 -9.64 -6.91 -10.44
C PHE A 132 -9.68 -7.36 -11.90
N LYS A 133 -8.87 -8.34 -12.28
CA LYS A 133 -8.92 -8.99 -13.61
C LYS A 133 -9.83 -10.23 -13.63
N GLY A 134 -10.55 -10.52 -12.55
CA GLY A 134 -11.51 -11.62 -12.46
C GLY A 134 -10.93 -12.90 -11.83
N LEU A 135 -9.73 -12.86 -11.27
CA LEU A 135 -9.14 -13.94 -10.50
C LEU A 135 -9.00 -13.52 -9.02
N PRO A 136 -9.99 -13.80 -8.16
CA PRO A 136 -9.89 -13.51 -6.73
C PRO A 136 -8.63 -14.15 -6.14
N CYS A 137 -7.71 -13.33 -5.65
CA CYS A 137 -6.38 -13.78 -5.26
C CYS A 137 -5.96 -13.12 -3.93
N PRO A 138 -6.41 -13.65 -2.77
CA PRO A 138 -5.97 -13.17 -1.47
C PRO A 138 -4.49 -13.51 -1.26
N ASN A 139 -3.82 -12.72 -0.41
CA ASN A 139 -2.41 -12.91 -0.14
C ASN A 139 -2.20 -13.90 1.01
N LEU A 140 -1.13 -14.69 0.91
CA LEU A 140 -0.65 -15.57 1.97
C LEU A 140 0.68 -15.04 2.52
N GLY A 141 0.91 -15.25 3.82
CA GLY A 141 2.22 -15.00 4.43
C GLY A 141 3.25 -15.99 3.90
N THR A 142 4.46 -15.53 3.65
CA THR A 142 5.58 -16.34 3.14
C THR A 142 6.54 -16.77 4.24
N GLY A 143 6.37 -16.28 5.48
CA GLY A 143 7.33 -16.47 6.56
C GLY A 143 8.57 -15.55 6.47
N GLY A 144 8.58 -14.57 5.56
CA GLY A 144 9.65 -13.61 5.42
C GLY A 144 9.58 -12.47 6.47
N HIS A 145 10.70 -11.79 6.63
CA HIS A 145 10.88 -10.70 7.59
C HIS A 145 11.64 -9.53 6.99
N ALA A 146 11.49 -8.35 7.59
CA ALA A 146 12.21 -7.11 7.25
C ALA A 146 12.08 -6.70 5.77
N TYR A 147 10.91 -6.88 5.18
CA TYR A 147 10.60 -6.60 3.77
C TYR A 147 11.06 -5.22 3.33
N HIS A 148 11.54 -5.14 2.09
CA HIS A 148 12.01 -3.91 1.42
C HIS A 148 13.23 -3.25 2.08
N GLY A 149 13.94 -3.95 2.93
CA GLY A 149 15.12 -3.44 3.63
C GLY A 149 16.38 -4.25 3.37
N PRO A 150 17.57 -3.73 3.77
CA PRO A 150 18.84 -4.44 3.59
C PRO A 150 18.95 -5.72 4.43
N TYR A 151 18.05 -5.90 5.38
CA TYR A 151 17.95 -7.07 6.26
C TYR A 151 16.78 -7.99 5.91
N GLU A 152 16.20 -7.85 4.71
CA GLU A 152 15.14 -8.74 4.25
C GLU A 152 15.65 -10.18 4.21
N HIS A 153 14.93 -11.07 4.89
CA HIS A 153 15.33 -12.47 5.00
C HIS A 153 14.13 -13.39 5.23
N ILE A 154 14.34 -14.66 5.04
CA ILE A 154 13.45 -15.76 5.44
C ILE A 154 14.29 -16.85 6.08
N THR A 155 13.76 -17.51 7.11
CA THR A 155 14.42 -18.67 7.71
C THR A 155 14.10 -19.96 6.96
N VAL A 156 14.93 -20.98 7.11
CA VAL A 156 14.66 -22.31 6.53
C VAL A 156 13.36 -22.88 7.11
N GLU A 157 13.16 -22.74 8.41
CA GLU A 157 11.93 -23.18 9.10
C GLU A 157 10.69 -22.45 8.56
N GLY A 158 10.79 -21.14 8.29
CA GLY A 158 9.70 -20.35 7.69
C GLY A 158 9.36 -20.85 6.28
N MET A 159 10.35 -21.21 5.48
CA MET A 159 10.13 -21.82 4.16
C MET A 159 9.45 -23.18 4.28
N ASP A 160 9.93 -24.05 5.15
CA ASP A 160 9.38 -25.41 5.36
C ASP A 160 7.92 -25.33 5.84
N MET A 161 7.63 -24.45 6.79
CA MET A 161 6.27 -24.22 7.29
C MET A 161 5.34 -23.70 6.15
N THR A 162 5.82 -22.77 5.33
CA THR A 162 5.07 -22.26 4.20
C THR A 162 4.77 -23.35 3.18
N VAL A 163 5.74 -24.19 2.85
CA VAL A 163 5.54 -25.34 1.93
C VAL A 163 4.52 -26.32 2.52
N ALA A 164 4.63 -26.67 3.80
CA ALA A 164 3.69 -27.56 4.47
C ALA A 164 2.25 -27.00 4.40
N MET A 165 2.07 -25.72 4.70
CA MET A 165 0.77 -25.03 4.60
C MET A 165 0.23 -25.05 3.17
N LEU A 166 1.03 -24.76 2.15
CA LEU A 166 0.59 -24.75 0.75
C LEU A 166 0.13 -26.14 0.28
N VAL A 167 0.83 -27.21 0.68
CA VAL A 167 0.43 -28.59 0.39
C VAL A 167 -0.94 -28.89 1.02
N LYS A 168 -1.17 -28.48 2.27
CA LYS A 168 -2.47 -28.64 2.92
C LYS A 168 -3.55 -27.79 2.24
N LEU A 169 -3.22 -26.57 1.81
CA LEU A 169 -4.15 -25.67 1.13
C LEU A 169 -4.70 -26.30 -0.16
N VAL A 170 -3.85 -26.90 -0.99
CA VAL A 170 -4.30 -27.59 -2.20
C VAL A 170 -5.30 -28.70 -1.84
N GLY A 171 -5.06 -29.45 -0.76
CA GLY A 171 -5.98 -30.50 -0.29
C GLY A 171 -7.36 -29.96 0.12
N THR A 172 -7.47 -28.77 0.67
CA THR A 172 -8.77 -28.19 1.10
C THR A 172 -9.74 -27.88 -0.07
N PHE A 173 -9.27 -27.89 -1.31
CA PHE A 173 -10.10 -27.67 -2.50
C PHE A 173 -10.55 -28.98 -3.18
N THR A 174 -10.11 -30.13 -2.68
CA THR A 174 -10.44 -31.44 -3.23
C THR A 174 -11.46 -32.22 -2.39
N GLU A 175 -11.79 -31.70 -1.23
CA GLU A 175 -12.85 -32.20 -0.33
C GLU A 175 -14.18 -31.48 -0.64
#